data_b71552e575982601c7504f8643588161
#
_entry.id   b71552e575982601c7504f8643588161
#
_cell.length_a   1.000
_cell.length_b   1.000
_cell.length_c   1.000
_cell.angle_alpha   90.00
_cell.angle_beta   90.00
_cell.angle_gamma   90.00
#
_symmetry.space_group_name_H-M   'P 1'
#
loop_
_entity.id
_entity.type
_entity.pdbx_description
1 polymer ?
#
loop_
_entity_poly.entity_id
_entity_poly.type
_entity_poly.pdbx_seq_one_letter_code
_entity_poly.pdbx_strand_id
1 'polypeptide(L)'
;RNLGLDVLEVVNLRSMLDVHGPKEGSLEAPLTALAELQRQGLVKHIGLSNVTRQQVVDGRKICPIVCVQNLYNLAHREDEALVAQLAGEGVAYVPFFPLGGFTPLQSTTLSDVAARLGATPMQVALAWLLQRSPNLLLIPGTSSVAHLRENLASVDLALTADVVAELDGIARGGAAAH
;
A
#
# COMPACT_ATOMS: atom_id res chain seq x y z
N ARG A 1 25.21 -10.45 -5.37
CA ARG A 1 25.48 -11.78 -6.00
C ARG A 1 24.19 -12.59 -6.16
N ASN A 2 23.30 -12.66 -5.14
CA ASN A 2 22.12 -13.51 -5.20
C ASN A 2 21.05 -13.06 -6.21
N LEU A 3 21.00 -11.78 -6.54
CA LEU A 3 20.03 -11.22 -7.50
C LEU A 3 20.63 -11.07 -8.92
N GLY A 4 21.95 -11.25 -9.09
CA GLY A 4 22.63 -11.02 -10.37
C GLY A 4 22.56 -9.56 -10.86
N LEU A 5 22.37 -8.62 -9.92
CA LEU A 5 22.28 -7.18 -10.19
C LEU A 5 23.48 -6.45 -9.60
N ASP A 6 23.99 -5.48 -10.34
CA ASP A 6 25.05 -4.57 -9.87
C ASP A 6 24.44 -3.40 -9.07
N VAL A 7 23.21 -3.01 -9.39
CA VAL A 7 22.48 -1.89 -8.76
C VAL A 7 21.05 -2.34 -8.41
N LEU A 8 20.56 -1.95 -7.25
CA LEU A 8 19.16 -2.15 -6.85
C LEU A 8 18.33 -0.94 -7.29
N GLU A 9 17.26 -1.19 -8.05
CA GLU A 9 16.39 -0.11 -8.56
C GLU A 9 15.66 0.62 -7.44
N VAL A 10 15.00 -0.11 -6.53
CA VAL A 10 14.30 0.46 -5.37
C VAL A 10 14.59 -0.38 -4.13
N VAL A 11 14.91 0.28 -3.03
CA VAL A 11 15.07 -0.34 -1.71
C VAL A 11 14.16 0.36 -0.71
N ASN A 12 13.28 -0.38 -0.07
CA ASN A 12 12.43 0.13 1.00
C ASN A 12 13.09 -0.07 2.36
N LEU A 13 13.33 1.01 3.10
CA LEU A 13 13.65 0.95 4.52
C LEU A 13 12.37 0.67 5.31
N ARG A 14 12.26 -0.53 5.88
CA ARG A 14 11.16 -0.85 6.78
C ARG A 14 11.49 -0.42 8.20
N SER A 15 10.63 0.41 8.80
CA SER A 15 10.70 0.72 10.22
C SER A 15 10.44 -0.55 11.05
N MET A 16 11.37 -0.84 11.96
CA MET A 16 11.28 -1.96 12.91
C MET A 16 11.04 -1.47 14.35
N LEU A 17 10.62 -0.22 14.51
CA LEU A 17 10.27 0.36 15.81
C LEU A 17 9.05 -0.35 16.44
N ASP A 18 8.14 -0.80 15.58
CA ASP A 18 7.07 -1.72 15.92
C ASP A 18 6.75 -2.59 14.70
N VAL A 19 6.60 -3.90 14.88
CA VAL A 19 6.32 -4.83 13.79
C VAL A 19 4.83 -4.87 13.42
N HIS A 20 3.97 -4.39 14.30
CA HIS A 20 2.52 -4.43 14.12
C HIS A 20 1.96 -3.21 13.39
N GLY A 21 2.69 -2.09 13.37
CA GLY A 21 2.27 -0.87 12.70
C GLY A 21 3.30 0.25 12.76
N PRO A 22 3.03 1.37 12.10
CA PRO A 22 3.88 2.56 12.19
C PRO A 22 3.96 3.08 13.62
N LYS A 23 5.18 3.37 14.08
CA LYS A 23 5.46 3.92 15.41
C LYS A 23 6.46 5.05 15.32
N GLU A 24 6.20 6.12 16.06
CA GLU A 24 7.10 7.27 16.13
C GLU A 24 8.48 6.89 16.63
N GLY A 25 9.49 7.53 16.06
CA GLY A 25 10.90 7.34 16.37
C GLY A 25 11.79 7.72 15.21
N SER A 26 13.07 7.88 15.45
CA SER A 26 14.03 8.31 14.44
C SER A 26 14.40 7.16 13.49
N LEU A 27 14.37 7.42 12.20
CA LEU A 27 14.92 6.59 11.11
C LEU A 27 16.20 7.19 10.53
N GLU A 28 16.76 8.24 11.15
CA GLU A 28 17.89 9.00 10.63
C GLU A 28 19.11 8.12 10.34
N ALA A 29 19.55 7.32 11.31
CA ALA A 29 20.76 6.51 11.16
C ALA A 29 20.65 5.47 10.01
N PRO A 30 19.61 4.61 9.97
CA PRO A 30 19.50 3.64 8.88
C PRO A 30 19.22 4.30 7.52
N LEU A 31 18.49 5.43 7.49
CA LEU A 31 18.20 6.13 6.25
C LEU A 31 19.44 6.85 5.70
N THR A 32 20.28 7.41 6.56
CA THR A 32 21.57 8.00 6.18
C THR A 32 22.49 6.93 5.57
N ALA A 33 22.51 5.72 6.14
CA ALA A 33 23.28 4.62 5.57
C ALA A 33 22.78 4.23 4.16
N LEU A 34 21.46 4.17 3.94
CA LEU A 34 20.90 3.93 2.60
C LEU A 34 21.18 5.08 1.62
N ALA A 35 21.11 6.32 2.07
CA ALA A 35 21.44 7.49 1.26
C ALA A 35 22.92 7.47 0.81
N GLU A 36 23.80 6.96 1.66
CA GLU A 36 25.22 6.75 1.30
C GLU A 36 25.36 5.67 0.22
N LEU A 37 24.66 4.53 0.33
CA LEU A 37 24.65 3.50 -0.71
C LEU A 37 24.06 4.01 -2.02
N GLN A 38 23.08 4.90 -1.97
CA GLN A 38 22.54 5.58 -3.14
C GLN A 38 23.59 6.48 -3.79
N ARG A 39 24.35 7.26 -3.02
CA ARG A 39 25.45 8.09 -3.51
C ARG A 39 26.57 7.28 -4.15
N GLN A 40 26.81 6.06 -3.67
CA GLN A 40 27.76 5.10 -4.25
C GLN A 40 27.24 4.42 -5.51
N GLY A 41 25.99 4.66 -5.92
CA GLY A 41 25.37 4.05 -7.09
C GLY A 41 24.94 2.59 -6.91
N LEU A 42 24.90 2.07 -5.68
CA LEU A 42 24.46 0.70 -5.37
C LEU A 42 22.94 0.59 -5.26
N VAL A 43 22.26 1.69 -4.95
CA VAL A 43 20.81 1.83 -4.88
C VAL A 43 20.39 3.04 -5.70
N LYS A 44 19.40 2.89 -6.60
CA LYS A 44 18.90 4.04 -7.37
C LYS A 44 17.88 4.87 -6.59
N HIS A 45 16.91 4.21 -6.01
CA HIS A 45 15.77 4.85 -5.34
C HIS A 45 15.53 4.26 -3.97
N ILE A 46 15.11 5.12 -3.04
CA ILE A 46 14.80 4.75 -1.66
C ILE A 46 13.31 4.97 -1.41
N GLY A 47 12.66 3.95 -0.88
CA GLY A 47 11.32 4.00 -0.32
C GLY A 47 11.34 3.80 1.20
N LEU A 48 10.20 4.04 1.83
CA LEU A 48 9.98 3.78 3.25
C LEU A 48 8.86 2.76 3.43
N SER A 49 8.90 2.00 4.51
CA SER A 49 7.85 1.04 4.83
C SER A 49 7.55 1.01 6.33
N ASN A 50 6.29 0.84 6.68
CA ASN A 50 5.82 0.80 8.07
C ASN A 50 6.19 2.08 8.84
N VAL A 51 5.89 3.24 8.25
CA VAL A 51 6.32 4.55 8.72
C VAL A 51 5.14 5.47 9.00
N THR A 52 5.32 6.38 9.95
CA THR A 52 4.38 7.47 10.19
C THR A 52 4.56 8.59 9.15
N ARG A 53 3.54 9.45 9.04
CA ARG A 53 3.61 10.65 8.21
C ARG A 53 4.81 11.54 8.57
N GLN A 54 5.10 11.69 9.88
CA GLN A 54 6.22 12.50 10.33
C GLN A 54 7.57 11.90 9.90
N GLN A 55 7.71 10.58 9.94
CA GLN A 55 8.91 9.89 9.47
C GLN A 55 9.14 10.07 7.96
N VAL A 56 8.08 10.17 7.15
CA VAL A 56 8.20 10.50 5.72
C VAL A 56 8.73 11.92 5.55
N VAL A 57 8.19 12.89 6.31
CA VAL A 57 8.65 14.30 6.28
C VAL A 57 10.12 14.41 6.69
N ASP A 58 10.52 13.73 7.75
CA ASP A 58 11.90 13.76 8.24
C ASP A 58 12.86 13.00 7.32
N GLY A 59 12.43 11.87 6.78
CA GLY A 59 13.22 11.10 5.81
C GLY A 59 13.57 11.89 4.55
N ARG A 60 12.66 12.71 4.06
CA ARG A 60 12.88 13.58 2.89
C ARG A 60 13.91 14.67 3.10
N LYS A 61 14.23 15.02 4.33
CA LYS A 61 15.33 15.95 4.64
C LYS A 61 16.70 15.27 4.43
N ILE A 62 16.73 13.93 4.42
CA ILE A 62 17.96 13.13 4.27
C ILE A 62 18.17 12.74 2.80
N CYS A 63 17.12 12.21 2.14
CA CYS A 63 17.19 11.80 0.73
C CYS A 63 15.80 11.84 0.07
N PRO A 64 15.73 11.83 -1.29
CA PRO A 64 14.49 11.68 -2.01
C PRO A 64 13.82 10.34 -1.71
N ILE A 65 12.53 10.36 -1.37
CA ILE A 65 11.72 9.17 -1.13
C ILE A 65 10.75 9.01 -2.30
N VAL A 66 10.81 7.86 -3.01
CA VAL A 66 10.02 7.62 -4.21
C VAL A 66 8.72 6.84 -3.95
N CYS A 67 8.66 6.10 -2.85
CA CYS A 67 7.44 5.38 -2.46
C CYS A 67 7.35 5.18 -0.94
N VAL A 68 6.11 4.98 -0.48
CA VAL A 68 5.80 4.58 0.90
C VAL A 68 4.96 3.30 0.85
N GLN A 69 5.35 2.31 1.65
CA GLN A 69 4.69 1.01 1.73
C GLN A 69 4.16 0.78 3.15
N ASN A 70 2.87 0.97 3.36
CA ASN A 70 2.20 0.78 4.65
C ASN A 70 0.97 -0.12 4.51
N LEU A 71 0.39 -0.52 5.64
CA LEU A 71 -0.88 -1.23 5.66
C LEU A 71 -2.01 -0.30 5.21
N TYR A 72 -2.71 -0.67 4.14
CA TYR A 72 -3.88 0.06 3.69
C TYR A 72 -4.78 -0.84 2.84
N ASN A 73 -6.06 -0.89 3.17
CA ASN A 73 -7.09 -1.62 2.45
C ASN A 73 -8.49 -1.15 2.90
N LEU A 74 -9.56 -1.80 2.43
CA LEU A 74 -10.94 -1.47 2.78
C LEU A 74 -11.23 -1.40 4.29
N ALA A 75 -10.55 -2.21 5.11
CA ALA A 75 -10.73 -2.27 6.56
C ALA A 75 -9.75 -1.38 7.33
N HIS A 76 -8.57 -1.12 6.77
CA HIS A 76 -7.48 -0.36 7.40
C HIS A 76 -7.20 0.90 6.58
N ARG A 77 -7.66 2.05 7.06
CA ARG A 77 -7.66 3.33 6.32
C ARG A 77 -6.98 4.47 7.06
N GLU A 78 -6.16 4.16 8.05
CA GLU A 78 -5.48 5.15 8.90
C GLU A 78 -4.59 6.10 8.07
N ASP A 79 -4.04 5.62 6.95
CA ASP A 79 -3.16 6.38 6.07
C ASP A 79 -3.87 7.23 4.99
N GLU A 80 -5.19 7.39 5.05
CA GLU A 80 -5.96 8.17 4.07
C GLU A 80 -5.34 9.53 3.74
N ALA A 81 -4.97 10.28 4.79
CA ALA A 81 -4.36 11.60 4.65
C ALA A 81 -2.94 11.53 4.06
N LEU A 82 -2.18 10.47 4.37
CA LEU A 82 -0.85 10.24 3.81
C LEU A 82 -0.94 9.88 2.32
N VAL A 83 -1.87 9.01 1.93
CA VAL A 83 -2.12 8.66 0.52
C VAL A 83 -2.42 9.92 -0.31
N ALA A 84 -3.32 10.77 0.17
CA ALA A 84 -3.69 12.01 -0.53
C ALA A 84 -2.50 12.99 -0.63
N GLN A 85 -1.72 13.14 0.45
CA GLN A 85 -0.52 13.97 0.43
C GLN A 85 0.49 13.48 -0.61
N LEU A 86 0.82 12.19 -0.59
CA LEU A 86 1.80 11.59 -1.49
C LEU A 86 1.35 11.65 -2.96
N ALA A 87 0.05 11.56 -3.23
CA ALA A 87 -0.50 11.77 -4.57
C ALA A 87 -0.22 13.17 -5.10
N GLY A 88 -0.43 14.21 -4.27
CA GLY A 88 -0.12 15.59 -4.62
C GLY A 88 1.38 15.86 -4.83
N GLU A 89 2.24 15.01 -4.30
CA GLU A 89 3.70 15.11 -4.37
C GLU A 89 4.33 14.18 -5.42
N GLY A 90 3.51 13.40 -6.16
CA GLY A 90 3.98 12.45 -7.18
C GLY A 90 4.75 11.26 -6.62
N VAL A 91 4.50 10.89 -5.35
CA VAL A 91 5.14 9.77 -4.66
C VAL A 91 4.20 8.57 -4.64
N ALA A 92 4.70 7.40 -5.01
CA ALA A 92 3.91 6.18 -5.02
C ALA A 92 3.57 5.73 -3.59
N TYR A 93 2.33 5.24 -3.42
CA TYR A 93 1.92 4.55 -2.21
C TYR A 93 1.65 3.08 -2.54
N VAL A 94 2.29 2.17 -1.80
CA VAL A 94 2.26 0.73 -2.06
C VAL A 94 1.58 0.03 -0.89
N PRO A 95 0.26 -0.20 -0.93
CA PRO A 95 -0.43 -0.84 0.17
C PRO A 95 0.02 -2.30 0.31
N PHE A 96 0.62 -2.66 1.45
CA PHE A 96 0.77 -4.07 1.75
C PHE A 96 -0.53 -4.62 2.36
N PHE A 97 -0.77 -5.92 2.16
CA PHE A 97 -2.02 -6.59 2.49
C PHE A 97 -3.27 -5.94 1.85
N PRO A 98 -3.25 -5.68 0.54
CA PRO A 98 -4.37 -5.04 -0.15
C PRO A 98 -5.67 -5.85 -0.03
N LEU A 99 -5.57 -7.15 0.22
CA LEU A 99 -6.68 -8.10 0.37
C LEU A 99 -6.85 -8.63 1.82
N GLY A 100 -6.27 -7.94 2.83
CA GLY A 100 -6.36 -8.31 4.24
C GLY A 100 -5.21 -9.20 4.76
N GLY A 101 -4.25 -9.55 3.92
CA GLY A 101 -3.07 -10.32 4.33
C GLY A 101 -3.37 -11.78 4.66
N PHE A 102 -2.89 -12.26 5.82
CA PHE A 102 -3.10 -13.66 6.26
C PHE A 102 -4.55 -13.97 6.62
N THR A 103 -5.34 -12.96 6.96
CA THR A 103 -6.79 -13.05 7.13
C THR A 103 -7.44 -12.26 6.00
N PRO A 104 -8.01 -12.95 4.99
CA PRO A 104 -8.67 -12.28 3.88
C PRO A 104 -9.78 -11.34 4.38
N LEU A 105 -9.97 -10.24 3.67
CA LEU A 105 -11.07 -9.33 3.92
C LEU A 105 -12.40 -10.07 3.84
N GLN A 106 -13.13 -10.12 4.96
CA GLN A 106 -14.45 -10.71 5.06
C GLN A 106 -15.46 -9.61 5.40
N SER A 107 -16.41 -9.40 4.49
CA SER A 107 -17.47 -8.43 4.66
C SER A 107 -18.67 -8.86 3.83
N THR A 108 -19.86 -8.90 4.45
CA THR A 108 -21.11 -9.14 3.72
C THR A 108 -21.31 -8.08 2.65
N THR A 109 -21.08 -6.80 2.98
CA THR A 109 -21.16 -5.69 2.03
C THR A 109 -20.25 -5.92 0.81
N LEU A 110 -19.00 -6.34 1.02
CA LEU A 110 -18.08 -6.62 -0.09
C LEU A 110 -18.58 -7.78 -0.96
N SER A 111 -19.12 -8.83 -0.34
CA SER A 111 -19.66 -10.00 -1.04
C SER A 111 -20.92 -9.64 -1.85
N ASP A 112 -21.81 -8.84 -1.28
CA ASP A 112 -23.04 -8.41 -1.94
C ASP A 112 -22.75 -7.48 -3.13
N VAL A 113 -21.81 -6.55 -2.98
CA VAL A 113 -21.32 -5.70 -4.08
C VAL A 113 -20.71 -6.56 -5.20
N ALA A 114 -19.86 -7.50 -4.85
CA ALA A 114 -19.22 -8.39 -5.82
C ALA A 114 -20.25 -9.20 -6.61
N ALA A 115 -21.25 -9.77 -5.94
CA ALA A 115 -22.33 -10.52 -6.59
C ALA A 115 -23.13 -9.63 -7.57
N ARG A 116 -23.46 -8.38 -7.20
CA ARG A 116 -24.16 -7.43 -8.08
C ARG A 116 -23.35 -7.06 -9.32
N LEU A 117 -22.02 -6.99 -9.18
CA LEU A 117 -21.10 -6.62 -10.28
C LEU A 117 -20.66 -7.82 -11.12
N GLY A 118 -21.03 -9.05 -10.76
CA GLY A 118 -20.56 -10.27 -11.41
C GLY A 118 -19.04 -10.46 -11.29
N ALA A 119 -18.46 -9.98 -10.20
CA ALA A 119 -17.03 -10.01 -9.92
C ALA A 119 -16.74 -10.78 -8.63
N THR A 120 -15.47 -11.09 -8.37
CA THR A 120 -15.06 -11.66 -7.06
C THR A 120 -14.89 -10.55 -6.01
N PRO A 121 -15.07 -10.82 -4.70
CA PRO A 121 -14.77 -9.87 -3.64
C PRO A 121 -13.36 -9.30 -3.72
N MET A 122 -12.38 -10.12 -4.13
CA MET A 122 -10.98 -9.70 -4.29
C MET A 122 -10.83 -8.69 -5.43
N GLN A 123 -11.49 -8.92 -6.57
CA GLN A 123 -11.48 -7.97 -7.68
C GLN A 123 -12.10 -6.62 -7.28
N VAL A 124 -13.21 -6.64 -6.55
CA VAL A 124 -13.86 -5.41 -6.05
C VAL A 124 -12.94 -4.65 -5.09
N ALA A 125 -12.28 -5.35 -4.16
CA ALA A 125 -11.34 -4.73 -3.22
C ALA A 125 -10.14 -4.09 -3.92
N LEU A 126 -9.57 -4.76 -4.94
CA LEU A 126 -8.48 -4.21 -5.74
C LEU A 126 -8.94 -3.03 -6.61
N ALA A 127 -10.10 -3.13 -7.26
CA ALA A 127 -10.67 -2.04 -8.04
C ALA A 127 -10.93 -0.80 -7.18
N TRP A 128 -11.44 -0.98 -5.96
CA TRP A 128 -11.63 0.11 -5.01
C TRP A 128 -10.30 0.81 -4.69
N LEU A 129 -9.24 0.05 -4.39
CA LEU A 129 -7.91 0.59 -4.15
C LEU A 129 -7.40 1.40 -5.35
N LEU A 130 -7.49 0.85 -6.57
CA LEU A 130 -7.02 1.52 -7.79
C LEU A 130 -7.76 2.84 -8.06
N GLN A 131 -9.05 2.90 -7.72
CA GLN A 131 -9.85 4.12 -7.90
C GLN A 131 -9.72 5.12 -6.75
N ARG A 132 -9.11 4.70 -5.63
CA ARG A 132 -8.96 5.57 -4.46
C ARG A 132 -7.97 6.69 -4.67
N SER A 133 -6.85 6.42 -5.32
CA SER A 133 -5.84 7.44 -5.62
C SER A 133 -4.93 7.00 -6.78
N PRO A 134 -4.54 7.94 -7.66
CA PRO A 134 -3.75 7.60 -8.85
C PRO A 134 -2.30 7.15 -8.55
N ASN A 135 -1.82 7.37 -7.34
CA ASN A 135 -0.47 6.98 -6.91
C ASN A 135 -0.39 5.60 -6.23
N LEU A 136 -1.51 4.85 -6.19
CA LEU A 136 -1.53 3.51 -5.59
C LEU A 136 -0.94 2.47 -6.53
N LEU A 137 0.06 1.73 -6.04
CA LEU A 137 0.67 0.57 -6.72
C LEU A 137 0.34 -0.69 -5.92
N LEU A 138 -0.51 -1.56 -6.48
CA LEU A 138 -0.98 -2.75 -5.79
C LEU A 138 0.03 -3.90 -5.88
N ILE A 139 0.18 -4.63 -4.77
CA ILE A 139 1.06 -5.81 -4.67
C ILE A 139 0.29 -7.05 -4.17
N PRO A 140 -0.81 -7.46 -4.82
CA PRO A 140 -1.57 -8.64 -4.41
C PRO A 140 -0.75 -9.90 -4.65
N GLY A 141 -0.26 -10.53 -3.56
CA GLY A 141 0.53 -11.74 -3.63
C GLY A 141 -0.33 -12.97 -3.99
N THR A 142 0.17 -13.79 -4.94
CA THR A 142 -0.46 -15.07 -5.27
C THR A 142 0.56 -16.04 -5.87
N SER A 143 0.36 -17.35 -5.66
CA SER A 143 1.07 -18.44 -6.34
C SER A 143 0.21 -19.10 -7.44
N SER A 144 -1.04 -18.65 -7.62
CA SER A 144 -1.98 -19.20 -8.61
C SER A 144 -2.05 -18.32 -9.85
N VAL A 145 -1.85 -18.92 -11.04
CA VAL A 145 -2.04 -18.21 -12.31
C VAL A 145 -3.49 -17.73 -12.50
N ALA A 146 -4.47 -18.50 -12.01
CA ALA A 146 -5.88 -18.09 -12.06
C ALA A 146 -6.10 -16.81 -11.23
N HIS A 147 -5.63 -16.78 -9.98
CA HIS A 147 -5.73 -15.58 -9.13
C HIS A 147 -4.94 -14.39 -9.68
N LEU A 148 -3.79 -14.63 -10.35
CA LEU A 148 -3.07 -13.54 -11.02
C LEU A 148 -3.93 -12.90 -12.12
N ARG A 149 -4.61 -13.70 -12.94
CA ARG A 149 -5.52 -13.20 -13.97
C ARG A 149 -6.70 -12.45 -13.38
N GLU A 150 -7.29 -12.95 -12.29
CA GLU A 150 -8.36 -12.25 -11.55
C GLU A 150 -7.87 -10.90 -11.01
N ASN A 151 -6.69 -10.86 -10.40
CA ASN A 151 -6.09 -9.63 -9.87
C ASN A 151 -5.86 -8.61 -11.00
N LEU A 152 -5.35 -9.04 -12.15
CA LEU A 152 -5.14 -8.16 -13.30
C LEU A 152 -6.46 -7.64 -13.88
N ALA A 153 -7.49 -8.48 -13.93
CA ALA A 153 -8.81 -8.08 -14.44
C ALA A 153 -9.51 -7.03 -13.56
N SER A 154 -9.05 -6.82 -12.32
CA SER A 154 -9.60 -5.77 -11.45
C SER A 154 -9.43 -4.35 -12.02
N VAL A 155 -8.47 -4.15 -12.91
CA VAL A 155 -8.22 -2.84 -13.56
C VAL A 155 -9.37 -2.39 -14.45
N ASP A 156 -10.08 -3.35 -15.02
CA ASP A 156 -11.21 -3.10 -15.93
C ASP A 156 -12.54 -2.93 -15.19
N LEU A 157 -12.56 -3.16 -13.86
CA LEU A 157 -13.77 -3.07 -13.05
C LEU A 157 -14.01 -1.64 -12.58
N ALA A 158 -14.85 -0.91 -13.27
CA ALA A 158 -15.27 0.44 -12.88
C ALA A 158 -16.33 0.38 -11.77
N LEU A 159 -16.06 1.02 -10.63
CA LEU A 159 -17.01 1.17 -9.53
C LEU A 159 -17.70 2.54 -9.63
N THR A 160 -19.03 2.57 -9.53
CA THR A 160 -19.78 3.82 -9.47
C THR A 160 -19.55 4.53 -8.13
N ALA A 161 -19.83 5.83 -8.06
CA ALA A 161 -19.70 6.60 -6.82
C ALA A 161 -20.50 6.01 -5.66
N ASP A 162 -21.72 5.49 -5.94
CA ASP A 162 -22.57 4.86 -4.93
C ASP A 162 -21.97 3.58 -4.39
N VAL A 163 -21.38 2.75 -5.26
CA VAL A 163 -20.68 1.53 -4.87
C VAL A 163 -19.43 1.85 -4.03
N VAL A 164 -18.66 2.87 -4.43
CA VAL A 164 -17.50 3.32 -3.63
C VAL A 164 -17.96 3.80 -2.25
N ALA A 165 -19.04 4.59 -2.16
CA ALA A 165 -19.58 5.05 -0.89
C ALA A 165 -20.08 3.90 0.02
N GLU A 166 -20.69 2.87 -0.57
CA GLU A 166 -21.11 1.66 0.15
C GLU A 166 -19.88 0.90 0.71
N LEU A 167 -18.86 0.70 -0.12
CA LEU A 167 -17.61 0.03 0.29
C LEU A 167 -16.85 0.84 1.35
N ASP A 168 -16.90 2.16 1.30
CA ASP A 168 -16.30 3.06 2.29
C ASP A 168 -16.92 2.89 3.69
N GLY A 169 -18.13 2.33 3.77
CA GLY A 169 -18.78 1.98 5.02
C GLY A 169 -18.12 0.80 5.77
N ILE A 170 -17.36 -0.06 5.09
CA ILE A 170 -16.77 -1.27 5.68
C ILE A 170 -15.82 -0.93 6.84
N ALA A 171 -14.93 0.06 6.66
CA ALA A 171 -14.00 0.48 7.71
C ALA A 171 -14.70 1.02 8.96
N ARG A 172 -15.88 1.66 8.80
CA ARG A 172 -16.66 2.23 9.91
C ARG A 172 -17.36 1.14 10.74
N GLY A 173 -17.75 0.02 10.12
CA GLY A 173 -18.39 -1.10 10.80
C GLY A 173 -17.43 -1.94 11.65
N GLY A 174 -16.15 -2.00 11.30
CA GLY A 174 -15.11 -2.72 12.06
C GLY A 174 -14.70 -2.02 13.36
N ALA A 175 -14.85 -0.71 13.46
CA ALA A 175 -14.52 0.05 14.67
C ALA A 175 -15.57 -0.06 15.80
N ALA A 176 -16.76 -0.61 15.50
CA ALA A 176 -17.85 -0.74 16.47
C ALA A 176 -17.91 -2.11 17.17
N ALA A 177 -16.98 -3.02 16.90
CA ALA A 177 -16.98 -4.40 17.39
C ALA A 177 -15.84 -4.73 18.39
N HIS A 178 -15.25 -3.72 19.05
CA HIS A 178 -14.23 -3.91 20.11
C HIS A 178 -14.62 -3.15 21.38
#